data_9d64a6da1e205aa8302ba05def476ebb
#
_entry.id   9d64a6da1e205aa8302ba05def476ebb
#
_cell.length_a   1.000
_cell.length_b   1.000
_cell.length_c   1.000
_cell.angle_alpha   90.00
_cell.angle_beta   90.00
_cell.angle_gamma   90.00
#
_symmetry.space_group_name_H-M   'P 1'
#
loop_
_entity.id
_entity.type
_entity.pdbx_description
1 polymer ?
#
loop_
_entity_poly.entity_id
_entity_poly.type
_entity_poly.pdbx_seq_one_letter_code
_entity_poly.pdbx_strand_id
1 'polypeptide(L)'
;MIVKIEGPIETFAKWKAMVHGNSEKIKKYGMTFLYAGTEKTNETKITTVIRFDTMEGLEDFKADDELHKERAAAGVDLANSVSTPMGDDLLEQYKG
;
A
#
# COMPACT_ATOMS: atom_id res chain seq x y z
N MET A 1 5.61 -5.51 11.33
CA MET A 1 4.22 -5.05 11.30
C MET A 1 3.65 -5.16 9.91
N ILE A 2 2.49 -5.73 9.81
CA ILE A 2 1.82 -5.92 8.51
C ILE A 2 0.49 -5.19 8.52
N VAL A 3 0.23 -4.44 7.45
CA VAL A 3 -1.01 -3.70 7.28
C VAL A 3 -1.60 -4.04 5.92
N LYS A 4 -2.89 -4.34 5.89
CA LYS A 4 -3.64 -4.48 4.66
C LYS A 4 -4.36 -3.17 4.38
N ILE A 5 -4.18 -2.61 3.19
CA ILE A 5 -4.88 -1.40 2.75
C ILE A 5 -5.68 -1.76 1.50
N GLU A 6 -6.99 -1.54 1.57
CA GLU A 6 -7.89 -1.78 0.43
C GLU A 6 -8.73 -0.54 0.16
N GLY A 7 -9.05 -0.31 -1.08
CA GLY A 7 -9.94 0.78 -1.42
C GLY A 7 -10.04 1.04 -2.91
N PRO A 8 -10.90 2.00 -3.28
CA PRO A 8 -11.10 2.36 -4.68
C PRO A 8 -9.88 3.08 -5.25
N ILE A 9 -9.57 2.77 -6.49
CA ILE A 9 -8.56 3.47 -7.27
C ILE A 9 -9.11 3.75 -8.67
N GLU A 10 -8.48 4.66 -9.39
CA GLU A 10 -8.88 4.98 -10.75
C GLU A 10 -8.45 3.89 -11.73
N THR A 11 -7.14 3.60 -11.80
CA THR A 11 -6.58 2.48 -12.55
C THR A 11 -5.36 1.91 -11.82
N PHE A 12 -5.08 0.65 -12.06
CA PHE A 12 -3.90 0.02 -11.50
C PHE A 12 -2.60 0.60 -12.08
N ALA A 13 -2.61 0.97 -13.35
CA ALA A 13 -1.44 1.57 -14.00
C ALA A 13 -1.03 2.89 -13.33
N LYS A 14 -1.99 3.76 -13.04
CA LYS A 14 -1.72 5.02 -12.30
C LYS A 14 -1.22 4.75 -10.90
N TRP A 15 -1.81 3.78 -10.22
CA TRP A 15 -1.40 3.41 -8.87
C TRP A 15 0.05 2.89 -8.86
N LYS A 16 0.40 2.00 -9.79
CA LYS A 16 1.78 1.49 -9.90
C LYS A 16 2.78 2.61 -10.19
N ALA A 17 2.43 3.52 -11.09
CA ALA A 17 3.30 4.64 -11.43
C ALA A 17 3.57 5.52 -10.21
N MET A 18 2.55 5.76 -9.38
CA MET A 18 2.70 6.52 -8.14
C MET A 18 3.65 5.79 -7.18
N VAL A 19 3.51 4.49 -7.01
CA VAL A 19 4.40 3.70 -6.15
C VAL A 19 5.83 3.78 -6.64
N HIS A 20 6.06 3.56 -7.93
CA HIS A 20 7.41 3.64 -8.50
C HIS A 20 8.02 5.03 -8.34
N GLY A 21 7.20 6.08 -8.46
CA GLY A 21 7.65 7.46 -8.26
C GLY A 21 7.99 7.81 -6.82
N ASN A 22 7.63 6.97 -5.87
CA ASN A 22 7.87 7.18 -4.44
C ASN A 22 8.80 6.13 -3.83
N SER A 23 9.66 5.52 -4.64
CA SER A 23 10.55 4.45 -4.19
C SER A 23 11.44 4.85 -3.01
N GLU A 24 11.92 6.11 -2.98
CA GLU A 24 12.75 6.59 -1.88
C GLU A 24 11.98 6.67 -0.56
N LYS A 25 10.73 7.14 -0.59
CA LYS A 25 9.88 7.19 0.60
C LYS A 25 9.52 5.80 1.08
N ILE A 26 9.22 4.90 0.16
CA ILE A 26 8.93 3.49 0.47
C ILE A 26 10.12 2.87 1.21
N LYS A 27 11.33 3.09 0.71
CA LYS A 27 12.55 2.63 1.34
C LYS A 27 12.76 3.29 2.70
N LYS A 28 12.57 4.61 2.79
CA LYS A 28 12.74 5.38 4.01
C LYS A 28 11.83 4.88 5.14
N TYR A 29 10.60 4.53 4.82
CA TYR A 29 9.64 4.04 5.80
C TYR A 29 9.73 2.54 6.06
N GLY A 30 10.71 1.86 5.45
CA GLY A 30 10.90 0.43 5.64
C GLY A 30 9.74 -0.42 5.15
N MET A 31 9.13 -0.03 4.05
CA MET A 31 7.97 -0.72 3.48
C MET A 31 8.38 -1.81 2.50
N THR A 32 7.78 -2.97 2.64
CA THR A 32 7.86 -4.06 1.66
C THR A 32 6.46 -4.46 1.26
N PHE A 33 6.15 -4.38 -0.04
CA PHE A 33 4.86 -4.85 -0.53
C PHE A 33 4.88 -6.36 -0.64
N LEU A 34 4.10 -7.02 0.19
CA LEU A 34 3.93 -8.48 0.16
C LEU A 34 2.95 -8.89 -0.93
N TYR A 35 1.96 -8.06 -1.17
CA TYR A 35 1.01 -8.20 -2.25
C TYR A 35 0.49 -6.81 -2.64
N ALA A 36 0.29 -6.59 -3.91
CA ALA A 36 -0.38 -5.39 -4.41
C ALA A 36 -1.04 -5.73 -5.76
N GLY A 37 -2.34 -5.65 -5.79
CA GLY A 37 -3.07 -6.01 -7.00
C GLY A 37 -4.55 -5.72 -6.89
N THR A 38 -5.25 -6.02 -7.97
CA THR A 38 -6.69 -5.86 -8.06
C THR A 38 -7.35 -7.20 -8.32
N GLU A 39 -8.67 -7.26 -8.20
CA GLU A 39 -9.40 -8.41 -8.68
C GLU A 39 -9.26 -8.50 -10.21
N LYS A 40 -9.29 -9.72 -10.73
CA LYS A 40 -9.13 -9.97 -12.17
C LYS A 40 -10.17 -9.20 -13.03
N THR A 41 -11.37 -9.06 -12.53
CA THR A 41 -12.48 -8.45 -13.25
C THR A 41 -12.85 -7.05 -12.73
N ASN A 42 -12.11 -6.51 -11.75
CA ASN A 42 -12.38 -5.20 -11.19
C ASN A 42 -11.07 -4.50 -10.81
N GLU A 43 -10.51 -3.73 -11.75
CA GLU A 43 -9.26 -3.00 -11.51
C GLU A 43 -9.46 -1.65 -10.80
N THR A 44 -10.68 -1.35 -10.39
CA THR A 44 -10.97 -0.10 -9.66
C THR A 44 -10.89 -0.27 -8.14
N LYS A 45 -10.48 -1.43 -7.66
CA LYS A 45 -10.26 -1.68 -6.25
C LYS A 45 -8.90 -2.33 -6.06
N ILE A 46 -8.04 -1.68 -5.29
CA ILE A 46 -6.71 -2.19 -4.95
C ILE A 46 -6.74 -2.91 -3.60
N THR A 47 -6.00 -3.99 -3.51
CA THR A 47 -5.66 -4.61 -2.24
C THR A 47 -4.14 -4.63 -2.12
N THR A 48 -3.63 -4.07 -1.03
CA THR A 48 -2.20 -4.10 -0.72
C THR A 48 -1.99 -4.73 0.63
N VAL A 49 -0.92 -5.50 0.75
CA VAL A 49 -0.46 -6.02 2.04
C VAL A 49 0.99 -5.58 2.17
N ILE A 50 1.27 -4.77 3.17
CA ILE A 50 2.56 -4.10 3.34
C ILE A 50 3.16 -4.47 4.68
N ARG A 51 4.43 -4.88 4.66
CA ARG A 51 5.22 -5.04 5.87
C ARG A 51 5.99 -3.75 6.12
N PHE A 52 5.92 -3.23 7.35
CA PHE A 52 6.78 -2.15 7.82
C PHE A 52 7.84 -2.76 8.75
N ASP A 53 9.09 -2.39 8.56
CA ASP A 53 10.19 -2.90 9.38
C ASP A 53 10.08 -2.42 10.83
N THR A 54 9.53 -1.21 11.04
CA THR A 54 9.43 -0.59 12.37
C THR A 54 8.08 0.10 12.54
N MET A 55 7.66 0.26 13.80
CA MET A 55 6.49 1.07 14.15
C MET A 55 6.69 2.53 13.73
N GLU A 56 7.91 3.06 13.88
CA GLU A 56 8.25 4.43 13.50
C GLU A 56 8.02 4.65 12.00
N GLY A 57 8.43 3.70 11.16
CA GLY A 57 8.19 3.79 9.73
C GLY A 57 6.71 3.84 9.39
N LEU A 58 5.90 3.05 10.06
CA LEU A 58 4.43 3.07 9.88
C LEU A 58 3.85 4.42 10.30
N GLU A 59 4.27 4.95 11.45
CA GLU A 59 3.77 6.25 11.95
C GLU A 59 4.17 7.38 11.00
N ASP A 60 5.42 7.38 10.52
CA ASP A 60 5.92 8.37 9.57
C ASP A 60 5.16 8.30 8.23
N PHE A 61 4.85 7.09 7.77
CA PHE A 61 4.00 6.90 6.58
C PHE A 61 2.63 7.53 6.78
N LYS A 62 1.99 7.26 7.91
CA LYS A 62 0.66 7.80 8.21
C LYS A 62 0.66 9.32 8.29
N ALA A 63 1.75 9.92 8.74
CA ALA A 63 1.88 11.36 8.94
C ALA A 63 2.33 12.12 7.69
N ASP A 64 2.66 11.42 6.61
CA ASP A 64 3.18 12.05 5.38
C ASP A 64 2.05 12.60 4.50
N ASP A 65 1.64 13.83 4.77
CA ASP A 65 0.55 14.47 4.02
C ASP A 65 0.89 14.68 2.54
N GLU A 66 2.16 14.92 2.22
CA GLU A 66 2.59 15.06 0.83
C GLU A 66 2.39 13.76 0.05
N LEU A 67 2.76 12.63 0.64
CA LEU A 67 2.56 11.32 0.04
C LEU A 67 1.06 11.02 -0.15
N HIS A 68 0.24 11.38 0.84
CA HIS A 68 -1.21 11.18 0.73
C HIS A 68 -1.83 12.03 -0.37
N LYS A 69 -1.32 13.25 -0.59
CA LYS A 69 -1.75 14.08 -1.72
C LYS A 69 -1.36 13.45 -3.05
N GLU A 70 -0.17 12.88 -3.14
CA GLU A 70 0.27 12.16 -4.34
C GLU A 70 -0.58 10.92 -4.61
N ARG A 71 -0.95 10.19 -3.56
CA ARG A 71 -1.86 9.05 -3.67
C ARG A 71 -3.22 9.48 -4.23
N ALA A 72 -3.78 10.53 -3.68
CA ALA A 72 -5.07 11.08 -4.17
C ALA A 72 -4.97 11.55 -5.62
N ALA A 73 -3.88 12.22 -5.98
CA ALA A 73 -3.64 12.67 -7.36
C ALA A 73 -3.50 11.50 -8.33
N ALA A 74 -3.05 10.35 -7.86
CA ALA A 74 -2.94 9.12 -8.65
C ALA A 74 -4.25 8.32 -8.70
N GLY A 75 -5.35 8.87 -8.17
CA GLY A 75 -6.67 8.26 -8.25
C GLY A 75 -7.07 7.40 -7.07
N VAL A 76 -6.33 7.44 -5.96
CA VAL A 76 -6.70 6.70 -4.74
C VAL A 76 -7.82 7.46 -4.01
N ASP A 77 -8.92 6.79 -3.73
CA ASP A 77 -9.98 7.33 -2.89
C ASP A 77 -9.66 7.08 -1.43
N LEU A 78 -8.97 8.05 -0.81
CA LEU A 78 -8.51 7.93 0.57
C LEU A 78 -9.66 7.83 1.57
N ALA A 79 -10.76 8.53 1.30
CA ALA A 79 -11.92 8.54 2.20
C ALA A 79 -12.57 7.16 2.32
N ASN A 80 -12.48 6.34 1.28
CA ASN A 80 -13.06 5.00 1.22
C ASN A 80 -12.02 3.89 1.29
N SER A 81 -10.76 4.24 1.60
CA SER A 81 -9.70 3.27 1.84
C SER A 81 -9.75 2.77 3.29
N VAL A 82 -9.54 1.47 3.48
CA VAL A 82 -9.59 0.82 4.78
C VAL A 82 -8.23 0.21 5.08
N SER A 83 -7.66 0.57 6.21
CA SER A 83 -6.41 -0.02 6.72
C SER A 83 -6.75 -1.02 7.82
N THR A 84 -6.24 -2.22 7.71
CA THR A 84 -6.46 -3.28 8.67
C THR A 84 -5.12 -3.80 9.18
N PRO A 85 -4.83 -3.73 10.49
CA PRO A 85 -3.65 -4.37 11.05
C PRO A 85 -3.77 -5.89 10.89
N MET A 86 -2.70 -6.52 10.44
CA MET A 86 -2.64 -7.96 10.22
C MET A 86 -1.66 -8.61 11.18
N GLY A 87 -1.81 -9.92 11.40
CA GLY A 87 -0.84 -10.67 12.16
C GLY A 87 0.52 -10.71 11.45
N ASP A 88 1.59 -10.72 12.24
CA ASP A 88 2.95 -10.68 11.70
C ASP A 88 3.44 -12.04 11.21
N ASP A 89 2.78 -13.11 11.60
CA ASP A 89 3.13 -14.47 11.23
C ASP A 89 2.36 -14.87 9.97
N LEU A 90 3.09 -15.10 8.88
CA LEU A 90 2.48 -15.49 7.62
C LEU A 90 3.37 -16.48 6.88
N LEU A 91 2.76 -17.23 5.99
CA LEU A 91 3.46 -18.18 5.14
C LEU A 91 3.92 -17.46 3.87
N GLU A 92 5.20 -17.13 3.80
CA GLU A 92 5.78 -16.41 2.67
C GLU A 92 6.33 -17.37 1.62
N GLN A 93 6.01 -17.11 0.36
CA GLN A 93 6.64 -17.73 -0.80
C GLN A 93 6.79 -19.27 -0.69
N TYR A 94 5.88 -19.90 -0.01
CA TYR A 94 5.91 -21.36 0.12
C TYR A 94 5.51 -22.01 -1.21
N LYS A 95 6.34 -22.97 -1.64
CA LYS A 95 6.03 -23.83 -2.80
C LYS A 95 5.99 -25.25 -2.29
N GLY A 96 4.82 -25.83 -2.30
CA GLY A 96 4.59 -27.19 -1.84
C GLY A 96 5.23 -28.27 -2.71
#